data_5eea29e127207f311a973d857bb17962
#
_entry.id   5eea29e127207f311a973d857bb17962
#
_cell.length_a   1.000
_cell.length_b   1.000
_cell.length_c   1.000
_cell.angle_alpha   90.00
_cell.angle_beta   90.00
_cell.angle_gamma   90.00
#
_symmetry.space_group_name_H-M   'P 1'
#
loop_
_entity.id
_entity.type
_entity.pdbx_description
1 polymer ?
#
loop_
_entity_poly.entity_id
_entity_poly.type
_entity_poly.pdbx_seq_one_letter_code
_entity_poly.pdbx_strand_id
1 'polypeptide(L)'
;QQQQTELQPEQENSSDNKSVKKKTAKIKKTKEKKVKEKKVKEKKDKEKKVKEKSSGQKKFSIPLFKRHKKVQEEPPVDVEESTETVAAEPGIEAGIETIAESGMESGIEAVAEPGMEDGKKPGKKSAKKQGKKFINKADKKSGKKDGILDYLQNGIPIKIKLIGAFSIPVIFIIILGTVSFKTASSAIQNSFTEASGATVNQVAKYYDLLFANVKSLSNDFINQEDVKSYYAGSYKNDPVGENSVYSGISSSLISSATNNSAVKNTLVIGKYGKIITTGSAGDLQITGEYDNIKKSSEGQLIDSKRTTWVTSREYVDSKVTIPYAVSFARQVVNSSTRGIGYMFVDLDEEYLTTTLDNMDMGKNSVVALVAPDGGEIYGTSSKVDKTGEPLISSSEFFTKALESGEKSGSTMVRFNGKKNLFIYAFTDDDFAVVALIPQSTIVAQANTIKYISLGLIFVSFVVAILIVIFLAGNIGSATRKIVKHLETAASGDLTMAIDVNGKDEFASLAKSTNGMIGNVKRLIDKTQILSKKVDDSIETVTINAKELLSGTKEITMAIEEIEHGVVQQAEDSEECLRQMDNLSEKINIVSENSEHIAKIAD
;
A
#
# COMPACT_ATOMS: atom_id res chain seq x y z
N GLN A 1 46.21 -35.85 58.38
CA GLN A 1 47.55 -35.36 58.76
C GLN A 1 48.08 -34.59 57.54
N GLN A 2 47.95 -33.25 57.61
CA GLN A 2 49.04 -32.25 57.74
C GLN A 2 49.99 -32.29 56.54
N GLN A 3 50.22 -31.25 55.78
CA GLN A 3 50.76 -29.95 56.20
C GLN A 3 50.49 -28.86 55.13
N GLN A 4 50.10 -27.70 55.63
CA GLN A 4 50.20 -26.40 55.04
C GLN A 4 51.65 -26.03 54.71
N THR A 5 51.90 -25.34 53.62
CA THR A 5 53.00 -24.39 53.55
C THR A 5 52.57 -23.17 52.74
N GLU A 6 52.44 -22.07 53.44
CA GLU A 6 52.39 -20.70 52.92
C GLU A 6 53.70 -20.35 52.24
N LEU A 7 53.64 -19.59 51.14
CA LEU A 7 54.71 -18.72 50.71
C LEU A 7 54.10 -17.46 50.08
N GLN A 8 54.56 -16.34 50.60
CA GLN A 8 54.19 -14.93 50.33
C GLN A 8 54.68 -14.47 48.95
N PRO A 9 54.22 -13.27 48.45
CA PRO A 9 54.33 -12.82 47.08
C PRO A 9 55.61 -12.02 46.85
N GLU A 10 56.28 -12.31 45.74
CA GLU A 10 57.37 -11.47 45.21
C GLU A 10 56.82 -10.35 44.34
N GLN A 11 57.23 -9.11 44.63
CA GLN A 11 57.08 -7.91 43.83
C GLN A 11 57.94 -8.01 42.57
N GLU A 12 57.34 -7.99 41.37
CA GLU A 12 58.05 -7.73 40.12
C GLU A 12 57.45 -6.63 39.28
N ASN A 13 58.22 -5.60 39.19
CA ASN A 13 58.43 -4.61 38.12
C ASN A 13 57.26 -4.10 37.29
N SER A 14 56.84 -2.90 37.66
CA SER A 14 55.84 -2.05 37.01
C SER A 14 56.32 -1.24 35.78
N SER A 15 57.47 -1.53 35.19
CA SER A 15 58.02 -0.73 34.06
C SER A 15 57.78 -1.32 32.67
N ASP A 16 57.61 -2.63 32.56
CA ASP A 16 57.45 -3.27 31.24
C ASP A 16 55.99 -3.28 30.70
N ASN A 17 55.00 -3.12 31.57
CA ASN A 17 53.59 -3.16 31.17
C ASN A 17 53.08 -1.86 30.46
N LYS A 18 53.84 -0.72 30.60
CA LYS A 18 53.51 0.53 29.89
C LYS A 18 54.01 0.55 28.43
N SER A 19 55.11 -0.17 28.12
CA SER A 19 55.65 -0.19 26.76
C SER A 19 54.84 -1.14 25.83
N VAL A 20 54.33 -2.25 26.37
CA VAL A 20 53.49 -3.22 25.62
C VAL A 20 52.11 -2.61 25.33
N LYS A 21 51.48 -1.89 26.29
CA LYS A 21 50.20 -1.21 26.06
C LYS A 21 50.29 -0.07 25.03
N LYS A 22 51.43 0.67 24.95
CA LYS A 22 51.64 1.68 23.91
C LYS A 22 51.87 1.07 22.51
N LYS A 23 52.55 -0.04 22.41
CA LYS A 23 52.76 -0.77 21.12
C LYS A 23 51.46 -1.38 20.60
N THR A 24 50.62 -1.98 21.45
CA THR A 24 49.29 -2.55 21.06
C THR A 24 48.29 -1.44 20.66
N ALA A 25 48.28 -0.29 21.32
CA ALA A 25 47.42 0.83 20.94
C ALA A 25 47.83 1.46 19.60
N LYS A 26 49.14 1.49 19.29
CA LYS A 26 49.65 1.98 18.00
C LYS A 26 49.32 1.05 16.84
N ILE A 27 49.39 -0.28 17.07
CA ILE A 27 49.00 -1.31 16.09
C ILE A 27 47.49 -1.30 15.82
N LYS A 28 46.66 -1.07 16.86
CA LYS A 28 45.18 -0.96 16.72
C LYS A 28 44.79 0.25 15.89
N LYS A 29 45.37 1.45 16.15
CA LYS A 29 45.14 2.67 15.37
C LYS A 29 45.60 2.52 13.90
N THR A 30 46.68 1.79 13.62
CA THR A 30 47.15 1.57 12.24
C THR A 30 46.29 0.59 11.48
N LYS A 31 45.72 -0.43 12.16
CA LYS A 31 44.74 -1.35 11.56
C LYS A 31 43.41 -0.68 11.25
N GLU A 32 42.91 0.18 12.15
CA GLU A 32 41.69 0.95 11.91
C GLU A 32 41.83 1.96 10.76
N LYS A 33 43.02 2.58 10.62
CA LYS A 33 43.29 3.51 9.51
C LYS A 33 43.33 2.78 8.16
N LYS A 34 43.96 1.58 8.10
CA LYS A 34 43.98 0.73 6.89
C LYS A 34 42.58 0.22 6.51
N VAL A 35 41.71 -0.10 7.49
CA VAL A 35 40.34 -0.53 7.23
C VAL A 35 39.48 0.62 6.70
N LYS A 36 39.67 1.86 7.23
CA LYS A 36 38.97 3.05 6.71
C LYS A 36 39.41 3.41 5.29
N GLU A 37 40.71 3.34 4.98
CA GLU A 37 41.23 3.60 3.62
C GLU A 37 40.74 2.54 2.61
N LYS A 38 40.62 1.26 3.03
CA LYS A 38 40.08 0.20 2.18
C LYS A 38 38.57 0.41 1.88
N LYS A 39 37.79 0.84 2.88
CA LYS A 39 36.35 1.16 2.68
C LYS A 39 36.14 2.40 1.80
N VAL A 40 37.03 3.38 1.83
CA VAL A 40 36.96 4.56 0.96
C VAL A 40 37.34 4.21 -0.48
N LYS A 41 38.32 3.30 -0.69
CA LYS A 41 38.65 2.79 -2.04
C LYS A 41 37.53 1.97 -2.63
N GLU A 42 36.92 1.04 -1.87
CA GLU A 42 35.76 0.26 -2.35
C GLU A 42 34.54 1.13 -2.69
N LYS A 43 34.34 2.24 -1.97
CA LYS A 43 33.26 3.20 -2.27
C LYS A 43 33.50 3.95 -3.58
N LYS A 44 34.77 4.36 -3.84
CA LYS A 44 35.17 5.04 -5.07
C LYS A 44 35.11 4.10 -6.29
N ASP A 45 35.45 2.83 -6.13
CA ASP A 45 35.36 1.85 -7.22
C ASP A 45 33.90 1.46 -7.54
N LYS A 46 33.00 1.46 -6.54
CA LYS A 46 31.56 1.30 -6.77
C LYS A 46 30.95 2.50 -7.47
N GLU A 47 31.33 3.73 -7.13
CA GLU A 47 30.88 4.95 -7.81
C GLU A 47 31.41 5.05 -9.26
N LYS A 48 32.62 4.56 -9.53
CA LYS A 48 33.18 4.48 -10.88
C LYS A 48 32.43 3.46 -11.76
N LYS A 49 32.11 2.27 -11.20
CA LYS A 49 31.31 1.24 -11.91
C LYS A 49 29.85 1.68 -12.17
N VAL A 50 29.30 2.55 -11.33
CA VAL A 50 27.94 3.13 -11.56
C VAL A 50 28.01 4.17 -12.69
N LYS A 51 29.08 4.98 -12.77
CA LYS A 51 29.25 5.97 -13.86
C LYS A 51 29.54 5.33 -15.21
N GLU A 52 30.26 4.23 -15.25
CA GLU A 52 30.51 3.48 -16.51
C GLU A 52 29.26 2.73 -17.02
N LYS A 53 28.33 2.33 -16.13
CA LYS A 53 27.05 1.75 -16.54
C LYS A 53 26.00 2.78 -17.01
N SER A 54 26.17 4.06 -16.68
CA SER A 54 25.25 5.13 -17.11
C SER A 54 25.62 5.77 -18.46
N SER A 55 26.81 5.50 -18.99
CA SER A 55 27.25 6.03 -20.30
C SER A 55 26.96 5.09 -21.49
N GLY A 56 26.34 3.94 -21.26
CA GLY A 56 26.05 2.91 -22.27
C GLY A 56 24.58 2.80 -22.72
N GLN A 57 23.70 3.69 -22.31
CA GLN A 57 22.30 3.64 -22.78
C GLN A 57 22.14 4.31 -24.15
N LYS A 58 22.06 3.49 -25.18
CA LYS A 58 21.56 3.84 -26.50
C LYS A 58 20.17 4.46 -26.39
N LYS A 59 20.03 5.65 -26.98
CA LYS A 59 18.75 6.33 -27.19
C LYS A 59 17.80 5.40 -27.95
N PHE A 60 16.76 4.93 -27.27
CA PHE A 60 15.59 4.37 -27.93
C PHE A 60 14.64 5.54 -28.21
N SER A 61 14.57 5.93 -29.47
CA SER A 61 13.58 6.87 -29.99
C SER A 61 12.32 6.09 -30.36
N ILE A 62 11.23 6.50 -29.77
CA ILE A 62 9.88 6.01 -30.09
C ILE A 62 9.46 6.67 -31.42
N PRO A 63 9.06 5.94 -32.46
CA PRO A 63 8.54 6.54 -33.67
C PRO A 63 7.10 6.99 -33.48
N LEU A 64 6.85 8.27 -33.68
CA LEU A 64 5.54 8.87 -33.86
C LEU A 64 4.88 8.31 -35.13
N PHE A 65 3.70 7.78 -35.00
CA PHE A 65 2.85 7.36 -36.12
C PHE A 65 2.48 8.55 -36.99
N LYS A 66 2.99 8.59 -38.24
CA LYS A 66 2.45 9.38 -39.34
C LYS A 66 1.64 8.48 -40.25
N ARG A 67 0.38 8.84 -40.36
CA ARG A 67 -0.62 8.32 -41.26
C ARG A 67 -0.27 8.67 -42.71
N HIS A 68 -0.08 7.68 -43.59
CA HIS A 68 -0.21 7.87 -45.04
C HIS A 68 -1.00 6.71 -45.64
N LYS A 69 -2.09 7.10 -46.30
CA LYS A 69 -2.85 6.32 -47.29
C LYS A 69 -1.99 6.07 -48.52
N LYS A 70 -1.98 4.85 -49.05
CA LYS A 70 -2.12 4.59 -50.49
C LYS A 70 -2.51 3.12 -50.74
N VAL A 71 -3.43 2.99 -51.63
CA VAL A 71 -4.09 1.87 -52.28
C VAL A 71 -3.17 1.25 -53.32
N GLN A 72 -3.19 -0.08 -53.51
CA GLN A 72 -3.18 -0.85 -54.77
C GLN A 72 -2.99 -2.33 -54.45
N GLU A 73 -4.03 -3.11 -54.68
CA GLU A 73 -4.32 -4.02 -55.80
C GLU A 73 -3.58 -5.35 -55.76
N GLU A 74 -4.43 -6.35 -55.79
CA GLU A 74 -4.31 -7.81 -55.85
C GLU A 74 -3.61 -8.30 -57.15
N PRO A 75 -3.37 -9.63 -57.41
CA PRO A 75 -4.40 -10.67 -57.45
C PRO A 75 -3.93 -12.13 -57.05
N PRO A 76 -4.74 -13.14 -57.35
CA PRO A 76 -5.14 -14.23 -56.45
C PRO A 76 -4.62 -15.63 -56.91
N VAL A 77 -4.94 -16.72 -56.20
CA VAL A 77 -5.20 -18.10 -56.69
C VAL A 77 -5.61 -19.03 -55.51
N ASP A 78 -6.82 -19.46 -55.50
CA ASP A 78 -7.51 -20.77 -55.57
C ASP A 78 -7.21 -21.78 -54.46
N VAL A 79 -8.24 -22.11 -53.69
CA VAL A 79 -9.35 -23.08 -53.79
C VAL A 79 -8.95 -24.54 -53.46
N GLU A 80 -9.53 -25.09 -52.41
CA GLU A 80 -10.34 -26.30 -52.31
C GLU A 80 -10.68 -26.55 -50.83
N GLU A 81 -11.82 -26.37 -50.38
CA GLU A 81 -13.06 -27.14 -50.24
C GLU A 81 -12.89 -28.56 -49.66
N SER A 82 -13.40 -28.74 -48.45
CA SER A 82 -14.28 -29.87 -48.16
C SER A 82 -15.03 -29.64 -46.83
N THR A 83 -16.30 -29.64 -46.99
CA THR A 83 -17.44 -29.69 -46.08
C THR A 83 -17.42 -30.88 -45.12
N GLU A 84 -17.90 -30.69 -43.88
CA GLU A 84 -19.07 -31.44 -43.39
C GLU A 84 -19.61 -30.84 -42.08
N THR A 85 -20.86 -30.61 -42.17
CA THR A 85 -21.94 -30.25 -41.25
C THR A 85 -22.06 -31.16 -40.04
N VAL A 86 -22.58 -30.65 -38.91
CA VAL A 86 -23.92 -30.90 -38.34
C VAL A 86 -24.06 -30.22 -36.95
N ALA A 87 -24.99 -29.29 -36.85
CA ALA A 87 -26.06 -29.01 -35.88
C ALA A 87 -25.76 -29.14 -34.35
N ALA A 88 -26.31 -28.41 -33.44
CA ALA A 88 -27.40 -27.46 -33.34
C ALA A 88 -27.32 -26.72 -31.99
N GLU A 89 -27.86 -25.54 -31.97
CA GLU A 89 -28.25 -24.59 -30.93
C GLU A 89 -29.07 -25.17 -29.73
N PRO A 90 -29.54 -24.38 -28.73
CA PRO A 90 -29.58 -22.90 -28.56
C PRO A 90 -29.12 -22.39 -27.19
N GLY A 91 -28.69 -21.20 -27.00
CA GLY A 91 -29.41 -19.92 -26.92
C GLY A 91 -29.68 -19.47 -25.48
N ILE A 92 -29.21 -18.29 -25.09
CA ILE A 92 -29.95 -17.31 -24.29
C ILE A 92 -29.24 -15.95 -24.47
N GLU A 93 -29.99 -15.04 -25.02
CA GLU A 93 -29.87 -13.58 -25.05
C GLU A 93 -29.81 -12.99 -23.64
N ALA A 94 -29.24 -11.84 -23.42
CA ALA A 94 -29.74 -10.49 -23.58
C ALA A 94 -28.85 -9.60 -22.73
N GLY A 95 -28.54 -8.41 -22.97
CA GLY A 95 -29.26 -7.28 -23.48
C GLY A 95 -28.50 -6.08 -22.98
N ILE A 96 -27.92 -5.35 -23.89
CA ILE A 96 -27.37 -4.00 -23.66
C ILE A 96 -28.50 -3.05 -24.00
N GLU A 97 -28.86 -2.15 -23.09
CA GLU A 97 -29.59 -0.93 -23.41
C GLU A 97 -28.81 0.30 -22.96
N THR A 98 -28.35 1.01 -23.96
CA THR A 98 -28.04 2.42 -24.01
C THR A 98 -29.34 3.24 -23.96
N ILE A 99 -29.39 4.31 -23.16
CA ILE A 99 -30.32 5.42 -23.38
C ILE A 99 -29.54 6.72 -23.36
N ALA A 100 -29.56 7.38 -24.53
CA ALA A 100 -29.19 8.76 -24.74
C ALA A 100 -30.44 9.67 -24.68
N GLU A 101 -30.19 10.90 -24.21
CA GLU A 101 -30.80 12.20 -24.58
C GLU A 101 -32.25 12.31 -25.00
N SER A 102 -32.92 13.28 -24.40
CA SER A 102 -33.66 14.46 -24.91
C SER A 102 -34.60 14.92 -23.81
N GLY A 103 -34.75 16.15 -23.43
CA GLY A 103 -34.92 17.35 -24.21
C GLY A 103 -36.21 18.03 -23.74
N MET A 104 -36.12 19.21 -23.22
CA MET A 104 -37.00 20.40 -23.30
C MET A 104 -38.54 20.24 -23.32
N GLU A 105 -39.10 21.12 -22.58
CA GLU A 105 -40.19 22.10 -22.81
C GLU A 105 -41.42 22.01 -21.89
N SER A 106 -41.57 23.14 -21.18
CA SER A 106 -42.70 24.06 -21.05
C SER A 106 -44.10 23.50 -20.78
N GLY A 107 -44.77 24.16 -19.84
CA GLY A 107 -46.23 24.08 -19.65
C GLY A 107 -46.73 24.93 -18.48
N ILE A 108 -47.04 26.15 -18.78
CA ILE A 108 -47.84 27.13 -18.07
C ILE A 108 -49.28 26.65 -18.02
N GLU A 109 -50.02 26.96 -16.93
CA GLU A 109 -51.40 27.40 -16.79
C GLU A 109 -51.91 27.03 -15.38
N ALA A 110 -52.20 27.95 -14.54
CA ALA A 110 -53.22 28.99 -14.45
C ALA A 110 -54.54 28.46 -13.89
N VAL A 111 -55.03 29.26 -12.92
CA VAL A 111 -56.42 29.56 -12.60
C VAL A 111 -57.14 28.64 -11.60
N ALA A 112 -57.48 29.14 -10.41
CA ALA A 112 -58.70 29.77 -10.02
C ALA A 112 -58.79 30.00 -8.51
N GLU A 113 -59.06 31.30 -8.14
CA GLU A 113 -59.87 31.72 -7.00
C GLU A 113 -61.36 31.45 -7.33
N PRO A 114 -62.40 31.65 -6.45
CA PRO A 114 -62.49 32.64 -5.39
C PRO A 114 -63.39 32.25 -4.18
N GLY A 115 -63.58 33.21 -3.27
CA GLY A 115 -64.74 33.29 -2.33
C GLY A 115 -64.36 33.90 -0.98
N MET A 116 -64.45 35.17 -0.85
CA MET A 116 -65.36 36.11 -0.18
C MET A 116 -66.21 35.49 0.94
N GLU A 117 -66.22 36.09 2.11
CA GLU A 117 -67.07 37.10 2.75
C GLU A 117 -66.76 37.15 4.24
N ASP A 118 -66.70 38.17 4.82
CA ASP A 118 -67.35 39.41 5.32
C ASP A 118 -67.11 39.56 6.83
N GLY A 119 -66.66 40.67 7.26
CA GLY A 119 -67.34 41.76 7.83
C GLY A 119 -67.18 41.93 9.34
N LYS A 120 -66.66 43.11 9.68
CA LYS A 120 -67.00 44.08 10.72
C LYS A 120 -65.91 44.53 11.68
N LYS A 121 -65.47 45.75 11.48
CA LYS A 121 -64.96 46.68 12.52
C LYS A 121 -66.19 47.24 13.30
N PRO A 122 -66.05 48.01 14.42
CA PRO A 122 -64.86 48.57 15.08
C PRO A 122 -64.96 48.60 16.63
N GLY A 123 -63.86 49.03 17.30
CA GLY A 123 -63.98 49.42 18.72
C GLY A 123 -62.66 49.83 19.37
N LYS A 124 -62.42 51.13 19.43
CA LYS A 124 -61.40 51.78 20.25
C LYS A 124 -61.53 51.47 21.75
N LYS A 125 -60.45 51.28 22.46
CA LYS A 125 -60.02 52.14 23.61
C LYS A 125 -58.80 51.53 24.33
N SER A 126 -57.74 52.33 24.34
CA SER A 126 -56.81 52.69 25.43
C SER A 126 -56.69 51.79 26.65
N ALA A 127 -55.51 51.39 27.02
CA ALA A 127 -54.73 51.87 28.17
C ALA A 127 -53.68 50.83 28.63
N LYS A 128 -52.44 51.26 28.60
CA LYS A 128 -51.46 51.29 29.69
C LYS A 128 -51.13 50.00 30.52
N LYS A 129 -49.87 49.65 30.44
CA LYS A 129 -48.94 49.22 31.52
C LYS A 129 -48.71 47.74 31.82
N GLN A 130 -47.38 47.50 31.87
CA GLN A 130 -46.63 46.54 32.67
C GLN A 130 -46.52 45.11 32.13
N GLY A 131 -45.44 44.79 31.48
CA GLY A 131 -44.27 44.14 32.03
C GLY A 131 -44.44 42.70 32.51
N LYS A 132 -43.99 41.74 31.72
CA LYS A 132 -43.14 40.64 32.23
C LYS A 132 -42.66 39.77 31.08
N LYS A 133 -41.37 39.56 31.08
CA LYS A 133 -40.64 38.60 30.28
C LYS A 133 -41.33 37.24 30.25
N PHE A 134 -41.64 36.73 29.06
CA PHE A 134 -41.65 35.31 28.78
C PHE A 134 -40.73 35.08 27.62
N ILE A 135 -39.58 34.54 27.95
CA ILE A 135 -38.59 34.08 27.00
C ILE A 135 -39.09 32.75 26.43
N ASN A 136 -39.53 32.77 25.19
CA ASN A 136 -39.83 31.58 24.43
C ASN A 136 -38.51 30.83 24.11
N LYS A 137 -38.40 29.65 24.68
CA LYS A 137 -37.26 28.71 24.63
C LYS A 137 -37.33 27.80 23.38
N ALA A 138 -37.86 28.31 22.26
CA ALA A 138 -38.04 27.52 21.04
C ALA A 138 -37.12 27.87 19.87
N ASP A 139 -36.40 29.02 19.90
CA ASP A 139 -35.58 29.46 18.75
C ASP A 139 -34.06 29.31 18.91
N LYS A 140 -33.60 28.38 19.76
CA LYS A 140 -32.16 28.19 20.02
C LYS A 140 -31.53 26.95 19.33
N LYS A 141 -32.20 26.33 18.36
CA LYS A 141 -31.62 25.17 17.63
C LYS A 141 -31.30 25.41 16.16
N SER A 142 -31.73 26.52 15.56
CA SER A 142 -31.42 26.85 14.16
C SER A 142 -30.12 27.68 14.01
N GLY A 143 -29.78 28.50 15.01
CA GLY A 143 -28.69 29.48 14.89
C GLY A 143 -27.27 28.96 15.06
N LYS A 144 -27.03 27.64 15.26
CA LYS A 144 -25.66 27.10 15.48
C LYS A 144 -25.01 26.49 14.23
N LYS A 145 -25.79 26.17 13.20
CA LYS A 145 -25.23 25.67 11.93
C LYS A 145 -24.84 26.80 10.99
N ASP A 146 -25.62 27.88 10.98
CA ASP A 146 -25.34 29.03 10.13
C ASP A 146 -24.13 29.83 10.62
N GLY A 147 -23.89 29.91 11.92
CA GLY A 147 -22.72 30.61 12.49
C GLY A 147 -21.37 29.95 12.20
N ILE A 148 -21.31 28.63 11.99
CA ILE A 148 -20.05 27.94 11.63
C ILE A 148 -19.76 28.14 10.14
N LEU A 149 -20.77 28.04 9.28
CA LEU A 149 -20.66 28.34 7.85
C LEU A 149 -20.29 29.79 7.59
N ASP A 150 -20.94 30.72 8.30
CA ASP A 150 -20.65 32.15 8.22
C ASP A 150 -19.25 32.49 8.73
N TYR A 151 -18.79 31.87 9.84
CA TYR A 151 -17.42 32.02 10.33
C TYR A 151 -16.41 31.44 9.37
N LEU A 152 -16.70 30.27 8.76
CA LEU A 152 -15.85 29.64 7.73
C LEU A 152 -15.83 30.47 6.44
N GLN A 153 -16.92 31.16 6.12
CA GLN A 153 -17.07 31.94 4.89
C GLN A 153 -16.49 33.35 5.02
N ASN A 154 -16.65 34.02 6.17
CA ASN A 154 -16.33 35.43 6.35
C ASN A 154 -15.21 35.72 7.34
N GLY A 155 -14.88 34.78 8.26
CA GLY A 155 -13.88 34.98 9.31
C GLY A 155 -12.47 34.46 9.00
N ILE A 156 -12.28 33.66 7.95
CA ILE A 156 -10.99 32.98 7.68
C ILE A 156 -10.23 33.70 6.55
N PRO A 157 -8.94 34.01 6.74
CA PRO A 157 -8.09 34.56 5.69
C PRO A 157 -8.06 33.66 4.44
N ILE A 158 -8.01 34.27 3.25
CA ILE A 158 -7.98 33.57 1.95
C ILE A 158 -6.89 32.50 1.91
N LYS A 159 -5.73 32.75 2.53
CA LYS A 159 -4.64 31.77 2.64
C LYS A 159 -5.08 30.46 3.29
N ILE A 160 -5.83 30.54 4.39
CA ILE A 160 -6.29 29.35 5.13
C ILE A 160 -7.39 28.63 4.35
N LYS A 161 -8.28 29.39 3.67
CA LYS A 161 -9.29 28.81 2.77
C LYS A 161 -8.64 28.02 1.64
N LEU A 162 -7.59 28.55 1.02
CA LEU A 162 -6.83 27.85 -0.02
C LEU A 162 -6.12 26.60 0.52
N ILE A 163 -5.48 26.68 1.69
CA ILE A 163 -4.88 25.50 2.33
C ILE A 163 -5.92 24.42 2.55
N GLY A 164 -7.10 24.78 3.10
CA GLY A 164 -8.20 23.84 3.30
C GLY A 164 -8.68 23.18 2.00
N ALA A 165 -8.88 23.97 0.96
CA ALA A 165 -9.33 23.50 -0.34
C ALA A 165 -8.32 22.51 -0.98
N PHE A 166 -7.03 22.82 -0.95
CA PHE A 166 -5.98 21.94 -1.51
C PHE A 166 -5.62 20.76 -0.60
N SER A 167 -5.99 20.79 0.69
CA SER A 167 -5.83 19.65 1.60
C SER A 167 -6.79 18.50 1.26
N ILE A 168 -7.98 18.78 0.72
CA ILE A 168 -8.98 17.77 0.39
C ILE A 168 -8.45 16.77 -0.65
N PRO A 169 -7.95 17.17 -1.84
CA PRO A 169 -7.35 16.25 -2.80
C PRO A 169 -6.17 15.45 -2.23
N VAL A 170 -5.34 16.07 -1.38
CA VAL A 170 -4.21 15.38 -0.74
C VAL A 170 -4.70 14.28 0.20
N ILE A 171 -5.75 14.54 1.00
CA ILE A 171 -6.37 13.53 1.86
C ILE A 171 -6.93 12.38 1.01
N PHE A 172 -7.60 12.66 -0.11
CA PHE A 172 -8.07 11.62 -1.02
C PHE A 172 -6.93 10.77 -1.58
N ILE A 173 -5.79 11.37 -1.96
CA ILE A 173 -4.61 10.64 -2.45
C ILE A 173 -4.04 9.75 -1.33
N ILE A 174 -4.00 10.22 -0.08
CA ILE A 174 -3.56 9.41 1.07
C ILE A 174 -4.48 8.20 1.29
N ILE A 175 -5.80 8.43 1.27
CA ILE A 175 -6.79 7.36 1.40
C ILE A 175 -6.64 6.36 0.25
N LEU A 176 -6.59 6.84 -0.99
CA LEU A 176 -6.45 6.00 -2.18
C LEU A 176 -5.15 5.18 -2.13
N GLY A 177 -4.01 5.82 -1.79
CA GLY A 177 -2.72 5.14 -1.64
C GLY A 177 -2.73 4.06 -0.57
N THR A 178 -3.38 4.34 0.58
CA THR A 178 -3.50 3.39 1.68
C THR A 178 -4.41 2.20 1.32
N VAL A 179 -5.55 2.47 0.70
CA VAL A 179 -6.49 1.43 0.23
C VAL A 179 -5.84 0.59 -0.85
N SER A 180 -5.20 1.20 -1.84
CA SER A 180 -4.50 0.50 -2.93
C SER A 180 -3.39 -0.40 -2.40
N PHE A 181 -2.58 0.08 -1.46
CA PHE A 181 -1.53 -0.75 -0.82
C PHE A 181 -2.13 -1.93 -0.07
N LYS A 182 -3.20 -1.71 0.73
CA LYS A 182 -3.85 -2.78 1.49
C LYS A 182 -4.46 -3.83 0.57
N THR A 183 -5.15 -3.41 -0.49
CA THR A 183 -5.77 -4.30 -1.46
C THR A 183 -4.71 -5.08 -2.25
N ALA A 184 -3.67 -4.41 -2.75
CA ALA A 184 -2.57 -5.06 -3.47
C ALA A 184 -1.81 -6.05 -2.57
N SER A 185 -1.52 -5.67 -1.31
CA SER A 185 -0.87 -6.56 -0.34
C SER A 185 -1.69 -7.82 -0.05
N SER A 186 -3.01 -7.68 0.09
CA SER A 186 -3.93 -8.83 0.28
C SER A 186 -3.99 -9.71 -0.97
N ALA A 187 -4.08 -9.10 -2.16
CA ALA A 187 -4.10 -9.85 -3.42
C ALA A 187 -2.80 -10.64 -3.65
N ILE A 188 -1.65 -10.00 -3.40
CA ILE A 188 -0.33 -10.66 -3.47
C ILE A 188 -0.24 -11.81 -2.47
N GLN A 189 -0.70 -11.60 -1.23
CA GLN A 189 -0.71 -12.64 -0.22
C GLN A 189 -1.57 -13.84 -0.64
N ASN A 190 -2.76 -13.60 -1.16
CA ASN A 190 -3.66 -14.67 -1.61
C ASN A 190 -3.06 -15.44 -2.80
N SER A 191 -2.58 -14.73 -3.84
CA SER A 191 -1.94 -15.36 -5.00
C SER A 191 -0.69 -16.13 -4.62
N PHE A 192 0.13 -15.59 -3.70
CA PHE A 192 1.32 -16.28 -3.21
C PHE A 192 0.95 -17.54 -2.42
N THR A 193 -0.10 -17.47 -1.58
CA THR A 193 -0.59 -18.61 -0.81
C THR A 193 -1.09 -19.72 -1.73
N GLU A 194 -1.86 -19.35 -2.75
CA GLU A 194 -2.38 -20.30 -3.74
C GLU A 194 -1.25 -20.96 -4.55
N ALA A 195 -0.33 -20.16 -5.10
CA ALA A 195 0.81 -20.65 -5.87
C ALA A 195 1.72 -21.55 -5.02
N SER A 196 2.03 -21.14 -3.78
CA SER A 196 2.84 -21.93 -2.86
C SER A 196 2.13 -23.20 -2.43
N GLY A 197 0.82 -23.14 -2.20
CA GLY A 197 -0.01 -24.32 -1.91
C GLY A 197 -0.01 -25.33 -3.04
N ALA A 198 -0.14 -24.86 -4.29
CA ALA A 198 -0.04 -25.70 -5.47
C ALA A 198 1.34 -26.38 -5.58
N THR A 199 2.42 -25.66 -5.30
CA THR A 199 3.78 -26.21 -5.31
C THR A 199 3.97 -27.28 -4.23
N VAL A 200 3.54 -27.00 -2.98
CA VAL A 200 3.62 -27.99 -1.88
C VAL A 200 2.84 -29.25 -2.23
N ASN A 201 1.63 -29.11 -2.77
CA ASN A 201 0.81 -30.24 -3.19
C ASN A 201 1.43 -31.03 -4.34
N GLN A 202 2.06 -30.34 -5.30
CA GLN A 202 2.76 -31.02 -6.41
C GLN A 202 3.96 -31.83 -5.91
N VAL A 203 4.73 -31.30 -4.94
CA VAL A 203 5.85 -31.99 -4.32
C VAL A 203 5.37 -33.17 -3.47
N ALA A 204 4.25 -33.03 -2.75
CA ALA A 204 3.65 -34.17 -2.04
C ALA A 204 3.29 -35.31 -3.01
N LYS A 205 2.66 -35.01 -4.15
CA LYS A 205 2.37 -36.00 -5.20
C LYS A 205 3.63 -36.62 -5.82
N TYR A 206 4.70 -35.85 -5.94
CA TYR A 206 5.99 -36.39 -6.37
C TYR A 206 6.52 -37.41 -5.37
N TYR A 207 6.44 -37.13 -4.06
CA TYR A 207 6.82 -38.10 -3.03
C TYR A 207 5.88 -39.31 -3.00
N ASP A 208 4.58 -39.17 -3.28
CA ASP A 208 3.67 -40.32 -3.45
C ASP A 208 4.18 -41.28 -4.53
N LEU A 209 4.57 -40.76 -5.68
CA LEU A 209 5.15 -41.57 -6.76
C LEU A 209 6.46 -42.21 -6.36
N LEU A 210 7.33 -41.47 -5.66
CA LEU A 210 8.60 -41.98 -5.17
C LEU A 210 8.38 -43.15 -4.18
N PHE A 211 7.51 -42.94 -3.19
CA PHE A 211 7.20 -43.94 -2.18
C PHE A 211 6.50 -45.15 -2.78
N ALA A 212 5.62 -44.96 -3.75
CA ALA A 212 5.00 -46.06 -4.50
C ALA A 212 6.07 -46.89 -5.24
N ASN A 213 7.07 -46.27 -5.87
CA ASN A 213 8.18 -46.95 -6.52
C ASN A 213 9.02 -47.76 -5.53
N VAL A 214 9.29 -47.20 -4.35
CA VAL A 214 10.03 -47.91 -3.28
C VAL A 214 9.24 -49.14 -2.79
N LYS A 215 7.95 -48.97 -2.57
CA LYS A 215 7.05 -50.09 -2.21
C LYS A 215 7.02 -51.17 -3.29
N SER A 216 6.95 -50.75 -4.57
CA SER A 216 6.97 -51.69 -5.69
C SER A 216 8.26 -52.49 -5.72
N LEU A 217 9.42 -51.80 -5.65
CA LEU A 217 10.75 -52.44 -5.57
C LEU A 217 10.76 -53.49 -4.47
N SER A 218 10.34 -53.10 -3.27
CA SER A 218 10.29 -53.99 -2.12
C SER A 218 9.30 -55.16 -2.33
N ASN A 219 8.10 -54.91 -2.91
CA ASN A 219 7.12 -55.96 -3.22
C ASN A 219 7.65 -56.95 -4.26
N ASP A 220 8.25 -56.43 -5.34
CA ASP A 220 8.75 -57.27 -6.45
C ASP A 220 9.85 -58.20 -5.96
N PHE A 221 10.72 -57.67 -5.06
CA PHE A 221 11.80 -58.48 -4.50
C PHE A 221 11.27 -59.58 -3.56
N ILE A 222 10.48 -59.24 -2.54
CA ILE A 222 10.04 -60.23 -1.54
C ILE A 222 9.04 -61.26 -2.08
N ASN A 223 8.41 -60.96 -3.21
CA ASN A 223 7.46 -61.91 -3.84
C ASN A 223 8.16 -62.93 -4.73
N GLN A 224 9.46 -62.81 -5.01
CA GLN A 224 10.21 -63.83 -5.70
C GLN A 224 10.20 -65.15 -4.89
N GLU A 225 9.89 -66.24 -5.53
CA GLU A 225 9.83 -67.55 -4.87
C GLU A 225 11.16 -67.98 -4.29
N ASP A 226 12.26 -67.63 -4.96
CA ASP A 226 13.63 -67.89 -4.49
C ASP A 226 13.93 -67.14 -3.18
N VAL A 227 13.45 -65.87 -3.03
CA VAL A 227 13.59 -65.07 -1.81
C VAL A 227 12.84 -65.72 -0.66
N LYS A 228 11.61 -66.13 -0.89
CA LYS A 228 10.75 -66.77 0.12
C LYS A 228 11.35 -68.13 0.55
N SER A 229 11.77 -68.95 -0.40
CA SER A 229 12.35 -70.24 -0.16
C SER A 229 13.69 -70.11 0.57
N TYR A 230 14.51 -69.13 0.17
CA TYR A 230 15.82 -68.87 0.77
C TYR A 230 15.69 -68.52 2.26
N TYR A 231 14.89 -67.52 2.59
CA TYR A 231 14.73 -67.08 3.97
C TYR A 231 13.82 -67.97 4.83
N ALA A 232 13.03 -68.85 4.22
CA ALA A 232 12.31 -69.91 4.92
C ALA A 232 13.24 -71.06 5.35
N GLY A 233 14.47 -71.14 4.82
CA GLY A 233 15.44 -72.14 5.16
C GLY A 233 15.38 -73.40 4.28
N SER A 234 14.82 -73.33 3.08
CA SER A 234 14.72 -74.48 2.16
C SER A 234 16.09 -75.03 1.77
N TYR A 235 17.15 -74.21 1.78
CA TYR A 235 18.52 -74.56 1.41
C TYR A 235 19.43 -74.80 2.60
N LYS A 236 18.94 -74.94 3.84
CA LYS A 236 19.71 -75.05 5.07
C LYS A 236 20.74 -76.21 5.05
N ASN A 237 20.37 -77.28 4.34
CA ASN A 237 21.25 -78.50 4.26
C ASN A 237 21.88 -78.66 2.88
N ASP A 238 21.81 -77.65 2.00
CA ASP A 238 22.41 -77.64 0.66
C ASP A 238 23.29 -76.38 0.46
N PRO A 239 24.55 -76.38 0.89
CA PRO A 239 25.39 -75.17 0.78
C PRO A 239 25.66 -74.69 -0.66
N VAL A 240 25.56 -75.60 -1.67
CA VAL A 240 25.80 -75.26 -3.07
C VAL A 240 24.56 -74.55 -3.61
N GLY A 241 23.36 -75.11 -3.37
CA GLY A 241 22.11 -74.49 -3.71
C GLY A 241 21.92 -73.18 -2.98
N GLU A 242 22.27 -73.10 -1.68
CA GLU A 242 22.22 -71.84 -0.90
C GLU A 242 23.05 -70.73 -1.55
N ASN A 243 24.32 -71.01 -1.94
CA ASN A 243 25.16 -69.99 -2.55
C ASN A 243 24.69 -69.58 -3.95
N SER A 244 24.15 -70.51 -4.73
CA SER A 244 23.59 -70.21 -6.05
C SER A 244 22.39 -69.29 -5.97
N VAL A 245 21.43 -69.64 -5.09
CA VAL A 245 20.22 -68.81 -4.88
C VAL A 245 20.57 -67.48 -4.26
N TYR A 246 21.47 -67.46 -3.26
CA TYR A 246 21.96 -66.18 -2.67
C TYR A 246 22.52 -65.26 -3.74
N SER A 247 23.38 -65.75 -4.64
CA SER A 247 23.97 -64.94 -5.70
C SER A 247 22.89 -64.38 -6.64
N GLY A 248 21.90 -65.20 -6.99
CA GLY A 248 20.79 -64.75 -7.85
C GLY A 248 19.92 -63.68 -7.23
N ILE A 249 19.44 -63.89 -6.00
CA ILE A 249 18.59 -62.92 -5.31
C ILE A 249 19.35 -61.65 -4.92
N SER A 250 20.63 -61.78 -4.54
CA SER A 250 21.50 -60.63 -4.24
C SER A 250 21.72 -59.75 -5.47
N SER A 251 22.05 -60.35 -6.61
CA SER A 251 22.20 -59.65 -7.88
C SER A 251 20.89 -58.97 -8.34
N SER A 252 19.77 -59.64 -8.15
CA SER A 252 18.44 -59.07 -8.45
C SER A 252 18.16 -57.83 -7.59
N LEU A 253 18.40 -57.89 -6.28
CA LEU A 253 18.20 -56.75 -5.37
C LEU A 253 19.13 -55.60 -5.70
N ILE A 254 20.43 -55.86 -5.89
CA ILE A 254 21.42 -54.83 -6.23
C ILE A 254 21.04 -54.14 -7.54
N SER A 255 20.65 -54.87 -8.56
CA SER A 255 20.21 -54.31 -9.83
C SER A 255 18.97 -53.44 -9.67
N SER A 256 17.97 -53.89 -8.94
CA SER A 256 16.75 -53.14 -8.71
C SER A 256 16.97 -51.88 -7.88
N ALA A 257 17.80 -51.95 -6.85
CA ALA A 257 18.12 -50.81 -6.00
C ALA A 257 19.00 -49.77 -6.73
N THR A 258 20.00 -50.21 -7.50
CA THR A 258 20.88 -49.29 -8.25
C THR A 258 20.15 -48.53 -9.35
N ASN A 259 19.09 -49.10 -9.90
CA ASN A 259 18.24 -48.40 -10.89
C ASN A 259 17.33 -47.34 -10.28
N ASN A 260 17.25 -47.23 -8.96
CA ASN A 260 16.45 -46.21 -8.27
C ASN A 260 17.37 -45.25 -7.52
N SER A 261 17.55 -44.04 -8.11
CA SER A 261 18.47 -43.02 -7.56
C SER A 261 18.11 -42.52 -6.16
N ALA A 262 16.86 -42.72 -5.74
CA ALA A 262 16.42 -42.32 -4.39
C ALA A 262 16.82 -43.35 -3.32
N VAL A 263 17.19 -44.58 -3.71
CA VAL A 263 17.57 -45.65 -2.79
C VAL A 263 19.04 -45.54 -2.46
N LYS A 264 19.36 -45.31 -1.19
CA LYS A 264 20.72 -45.26 -0.67
C LYS A 264 21.27 -46.66 -0.37
N ASN A 265 20.44 -47.45 0.28
CA ASN A 265 20.77 -48.79 0.70
C ASN A 265 19.53 -49.66 0.78
N THR A 266 19.69 -50.93 0.57
CA THR A 266 18.65 -51.92 0.85
C THR A 266 19.25 -53.04 1.68
N LEU A 267 18.55 -53.43 2.75
CA LEU A 267 18.99 -54.42 3.70
C LEU A 267 17.89 -55.47 3.88
N VAL A 268 18.24 -56.75 3.71
CA VAL A 268 17.31 -57.86 3.94
C VAL A 268 17.93 -58.83 4.92
N ILE A 269 17.23 -59.12 6.00
CA ILE A 269 17.66 -59.97 7.09
C ILE A 269 16.60 -61.05 7.32
N GLY A 270 16.96 -62.29 7.06
CA GLY A 270 16.04 -63.39 7.26
C GLY A 270 16.28 -64.21 8.49
N LYS A 271 15.33 -65.05 8.83
CA LYS A 271 15.44 -66.03 9.90
C LYS A 271 16.52 -67.07 9.59
N TYR A 272 16.66 -67.39 8.31
CA TYR A 272 17.70 -68.25 7.77
C TYR A 272 18.39 -67.51 6.62
N GLY A 273 19.53 -68.09 6.20
CA GLY A 273 20.30 -67.52 5.09
C GLY A 273 21.15 -66.32 5.46
N LYS A 274 21.89 -65.82 4.47
CA LYS A 274 22.80 -64.69 4.61
C LYS A 274 22.04 -63.35 4.48
N ILE A 275 22.58 -62.33 5.12
CA ILE A 275 22.10 -60.96 4.95
C ILE A 275 22.39 -60.49 3.52
N ILE A 276 21.43 -59.86 2.87
CA ILE A 276 21.62 -59.21 1.57
C ILE A 276 21.55 -57.70 1.77
N THR A 277 22.55 -57.01 1.26
CA THR A 277 22.58 -55.54 1.30
C THR A 277 23.18 -54.99 0.02
N THR A 278 22.72 -53.81 -0.42
CA THR A 278 23.30 -53.07 -1.54
C THR A 278 24.45 -52.14 -1.11
N GLY A 279 24.59 -51.93 0.19
CA GLY A 279 25.67 -51.19 0.82
C GLY A 279 26.48 -52.03 1.81
N SER A 280 26.94 -51.40 2.88
CA SER A 280 27.62 -52.12 3.98
C SER A 280 26.59 -52.66 4.98
N ALA A 281 26.74 -53.91 5.38
CA ALA A 281 25.96 -54.46 6.49
C ALA A 281 26.44 -53.96 7.87
N GLY A 282 27.54 -53.25 7.94
CA GLY A 282 28.13 -52.80 9.21
C GLY A 282 28.55 -53.96 10.08
N ASP A 283 28.18 -53.95 11.34
CA ASP A 283 28.47 -54.96 12.33
C ASP A 283 27.42 -56.06 12.43
N LEU A 284 26.46 -56.14 11.49
CA LEU A 284 25.45 -57.19 11.46
C LEU A 284 26.11 -58.54 11.17
N GLN A 285 25.73 -59.52 11.98
CA GLN A 285 26.23 -60.90 11.84
C GLN A 285 25.35 -61.69 10.87
N ILE A 286 25.85 -62.81 10.38
CA ILE A 286 25.10 -63.68 9.45
C ILE A 286 23.93 -64.40 10.17
N THR A 287 24.07 -64.65 11.46
CA THR A 287 23.11 -65.44 12.24
C THR A 287 22.64 -64.70 13.48
N GLY A 288 21.37 -64.89 13.85
CA GLY A 288 20.76 -64.36 15.07
C GLY A 288 20.17 -62.95 14.98
N GLU A 289 20.45 -62.19 13.91
CA GLU A 289 19.97 -60.80 13.75
C GLU A 289 18.46 -60.70 13.58
N TYR A 290 17.81 -61.69 12.96
CA TYR A 290 16.36 -61.76 12.86
C TYR A 290 15.68 -61.75 14.22
N ASP A 291 16.18 -62.53 15.20
CA ASP A 291 15.60 -62.61 16.53
C ASP A 291 15.87 -61.35 17.35
N ASN A 292 16.99 -60.68 17.10
CA ASN A 292 17.33 -59.40 17.71
C ASN A 292 16.44 -58.28 17.22
N ILE A 293 16.24 -58.16 15.88
CA ILE A 293 15.36 -57.18 15.28
C ILE A 293 13.90 -57.44 15.72
N LYS A 294 13.47 -58.70 15.77
CA LYS A 294 12.13 -59.06 16.20
C LYS A 294 11.80 -58.62 17.63
N LYS A 295 12.83 -58.50 18.48
CA LYS A 295 12.70 -58.02 19.87
C LYS A 295 12.82 -56.53 20.00
N SER A 296 13.39 -55.83 19.03
CA SER A 296 13.56 -54.38 19.03
C SER A 296 12.24 -53.63 18.83
N SER A 297 12.24 -52.33 19.06
CA SER A 297 11.07 -51.45 18.87
C SER A 297 10.61 -51.41 17.43
N GLU A 298 11.58 -51.33 16.47
CA GLU A 298 11.27 -51.32 15.05
C GLU A 298 10.70 -52.66 14.57
N GLY A 299 11.23 -53.80 15.07
CA GLY A 299 10.73 -55.13 14.71
C GLY A 299 9.31 -55.35 15.18
N GLN A 300 8.99 -54.97 16.40
CA GLN A 300 7.61 -55.01 16.94
C GLN A 300 6.66 -54.14 16.15
N LEU A 301 7.11 -52.93 15.76
CA LEU A 301 6.31 -52.02 14.91
C LEU A 301 6.05 -52.63 13.53
N ILE A 302 7.07 -53.19 12.88
CA ILE A 302 6.95 -53.86 11.58
C ILE A 302 6.02 -55.09 11.67
N ASP A 303 6.19 -55.92 12.72
CA ASP A 303 5.33 -57.10 12.92
C ASP A 303 3.86 -56.71 13.11
N SER A 304 3.56 -55.57 13.73
CA SER A 304 2.18 -55.05 13.95
C SER A 304 1.55 -54.47 12.71
N LYS A 305 2.30 -53.68 11.92
CA LYS A 305 1.84 -52.93 10.76
C LYS A 305 2.08 -53.62 9.41
N ARG A 306 2.97 -54.63 9.38
CA ARG A 306 3.49 -55.30 8.17
C ARG A 306 4.42 -54.44 7.33
N THR A 307 4.10 -53.17 7.16
CA THR A 307 4.92 -52.14 6.50
C THR A 307 4.86 -50.83 7.28
N THR A 308 5.96 -50.12 7.34
CA THR A 308 6.03 -48.81 8.01
C THR A 308 7.16 -47.98 7.45
N TRP A 309 7.06 -46.66 7.57
CA TRP A 309 8.15 -45.74 7.33
C TRP A 309 8.73 -45.29 8.67
N VAL A 310 10.05 -45.24 8.78
CA VAL A 310 10.75 -44.83 10.00
C VAL A 310 11.97 -43.98 9.67
N THR A 311 12.22 -42.94 10.47
CA THR A 311 13.40 -42.05 10.34
C THR A 311 14.56 -42.50 11.24
N SER A 312 14.31 -43.41 12.15
CA SER A 312 15.34 -44.04 12.98
C SER A 312 14.97 -45.46 13.38
N ARG A 313 15.98 -46.32 13.58
CA ARG A 313 15.82 -47.72 13.98
C ARG A 313 16.74 -47.99 15.15
N GLU A 314 16.22 -48.47 16.25
CA GLU A 314 16.98 -48.69 17.48
C GLU A 314 18.13 -49.69 17.29
N TYR A 315 17.79 -50.90 16.82
CA TYR A 315 18.76 -51.96 16.68
C TYR A 315 19.60 -51.85 15.41
N VAL A 316 18.95 -51.68 14.26
CA VAL A 316 19.63 -51.69 12.95
C VAL A 316 20.62 -50.52 12.85
N ASP A 317 20.26 -49.33 13.30
CA ASP A 317 21.14 -48.16 13.22
C ASP A 317 22.32 -48.24 14.19
N SER A 318 22.21 -49.02 15.27
CA SER A 318 23.34 -49.31 16.14
C SER A 318 24.41 -50.21 15.48
N LYS A 319 24.09 -50.87 14.36
CA LYS A 319 24.92 -51.81 13.64
C LYS A 319 25.32 -51.36 12.25
N VAL A 320 24.44 -50.63 11.56
CA VAL A 320 24.64 -50.14 10.19
C VAL A 320 24.92 -48.65 10.21
N THR A 321 26.06 -48.23 9.68
CA THR A 321 26.54 -46.85 9.73
C THR A 321 26.20 -46.01 8.50
N ILE A 322 25.43 -46.55 7.55
CA ILE A 322 25.04 -45.82 6.34
C ILE A 322 23.95 -44.80 6.70
N PRO A 323 24.21 -43.50 6.52
CA PRO A 323 23.20 -42.49 6.78
C PRO A 323 22.05 -42.56 5.74
N TYR A 324 20.85 -42.35 6.19
CA TYR A 324 19.64 -42.29 5.37
C TYR A 324 18.69 -41.22 5.94
N ALA A 325 17.74 -40.78 5.13
CA ALA A 325 16.72 -39.81 5.58
C ALA A 325 15.51 -40.52 6.20
N VAL A 326 15.00 -41.53 5.53
CA VAL A 326 13.86 -42.33 5.95
C VAL A 326 14.02 -43.74 5.38
N SER A 327 13.56 -44.73 6.10
CA SER A 327 13.58 -46.13 5.70
C SER A 327 12.20 -46.70 5.56
N PHE A 328 11.91 -47.33 4.43
CA PHE A 328 10.74 -48.18 4.28
C PHE A 328 11.06 -49.57 4.84
N ALA A 329 10.43 -49.88 5.94
CA ALA A 329 10.64 -51.13 6.66
C ALA A 329 9.42 -52.06 6.47
N ARG A 330 9.70 -53.32 6.19
CA ARG A 330 8.62 -54.32 6.02
C ARG A 330 9.00 -55.70 6.47
N GLN A 331 7.99 -56.50 6.81
CA GLN A 331 8.13 -57.90 7.10
C GLN A 331 8.22 -58.71 5.80
N VAL A 332 9.21 -59.60 5.71
CA VAL A 332 9.28 -60.65 4.69
C VAL A 332 8.47 -61.85 5.17
N VAL A 333 7.50 -62.28 4.39
CA VAL A 333 6.63 -63.42 4.76
C VAL A 333 6.74 -64.57 3.77
N ASN A 334 6.60 -65.79 4.28
CA ASN A 334 6.51 -66.97 3.39
C ASN A 334 5.10 -67.09 2.77
N SER A 335 4.91 -68.11 1.95
CA SER A 335 3.64 -68.40 1.27
C SER A 335 2.48 -68.69 2.25
N SER A 336 2.78 -69.02 3.53
CA SER A 336 1.78 -69.18 4.60
C SER A 336 1.63 -67.94 5.46
N THR A 337 2.06 -66.76 5.01
CA THR A 337 2.00 -65.43 5.69
C THR A 337 2.73 -65.33 7.03
N ARG A 338 3.65 -66.27 7.33
CA ARG A 338 4.50 -66.22 8.53
C ARG A 338 5.71 -65.36 8.25
N GLY A 339 6.10 -64.48 9.21
CA GLY A 339 7.30 -63.67 9.14
C GLY A 339 8.56 -64.55 9.11
N ILE A 340 9.36 -64.37 8.08
CA ILE A 340 10.63 -65.06 7.85
C ILE A 340 11.82 -64.12 7.73
N GLY A 341 11.59 -62.82 7.76
CA GLY A 341 12.63 -61.83 7.65
C GLY A 341 12.10 -60.39 7.74
N TYR A 342 12.98 -59.46 7.66
CA TYR A 342 12.76 -58.01 7.58
C TYR A 342 13.53 -57.45 6.40
N MET A 343 12.90 -56.50 5.69
CA MET A 343 13.53 -55.74 4.62
C MET A 343 13.45 -54.26 4.93
N PHE A 344 14.53 -53.54 4.76
CA PHE A 344 14.66 -52.12 4.91
C PHE A 344 15.15 -51.52 3.59
N VAL A 345 14.46 -50.49 3.10
CA VAL A 345 14.87 -49.71 1.93
C VAL A 345 15.12 -48.30 2.40
N ASP A 346 16.40 -47.93 2.48
CA ASP A 346 16.86 -46.66 3.00
C ASP A 346 16.93 -45.64 1.88
N LEU A 347 16.28 -44.48 2.05
CA LEU A 347 16.27 -43.40 1.08
C LEU A 347 17.39 -42.40 1.34
N ASP A 348 17.99 -41.89 0.26
CA ASP A 348 19.06 -40.92 0.28
C ASP A 348 18.56 -39.55 0.75
N GLU A 349 19.23 -38.97 1.79
CA GLU A 349 18.91 -37.64 2.33
C GLU A 349 19.12 -36.57 1.28
N GLU A 350 20.19 -36.62 0.49
CA GLU A 350 20.48 -35.63 -0.53
C GLU A 350 19.42 -35.62 -1.64
N TYR A 351 18.89 -36.80 -2.00
CA TYR A 351 17.85 -36.94 -2.99
C TYR A 351 16.53 -36.28 -2.53
N LEU A 352 16.11 -36.51 -1.28
CA LEU A 352 14.91 -35.95 -0.72
C LEU A 352 15.08 -34.43 -0.49
N THR A 353 16.19 -33.99 0.08
CA THR A 353 16.42 -32.58 0.36
C THR A 353 16.56 -31.74 -0.90
N THR A 354 17.15 -32.27 -1.97
CA THR A 354 17.25 -31.60 -3.27
C THR A 354 15.86 -31.26 -3.83
N THR A 355 14.89 -32.17 -3.69
CA THR A 355 13.50 -31.92 -4.11
C THR A 355 12.87 -30.79 -3.30
N LEU A 356 13.12 -30.74 -1.99
CA LEU A 356 12.64 -29.66 -1.11
C LEU A 356 13.32 -28.32 -1.44
N ASP A 357 14.60 -28.32 -1.75
CA ASP A 357 15.37 -27.11 -2.08
C ASP A 357 14.97 -26.48 -3.41
N ASN A 358 14.46 -27.28 -4.34
CA ASN A 358 13.89 -26.82 -5.60
C ASN A 358 12.55 -26.07 -5.43
N MET A 359 11.95 -26.13 -4.23
CA MET A 359 10.77 -25.35 -3.89
C MET A 359 11.17 -23.91 -3.56
N ASP A 360 11.09 -22.98 -4.52
CA ASP A 360 11.35 -21.56 -4.24
C ASP A 360 10.18 -20.92 -3.45
N MET A 361 10.24 -21.06 -2.14
CA MET A 361 9.28 -20.47 -1.20
C MET A 361 9.69 -19.06 -0.74
N GLY A 362 10.74 -18.50 -1.33
CA GLY A 362 11.27 -17.19 -0.99
C GLY A 362 12.25 -17.20 0.20
N LYS A 363 12.82 -16.03 0.47
CA LYS A 363 13.90 -15.88 1.47
C LYS A 363 13.45 -16.22 2.90
N ASN A 364 14.30 -16.96 3.61
CA ASN A 364 14.09 -17.38 5.00
C ASN A 364 12.83 -18.24 5.23
N SER A 365 12.32 -18.89 4.19
CA SER A 365 11.30 -19.92 4.33
C SER A 365 11.95 -21.21 4.83
N VAL A 366 11.19 -22.00 5.56
CA VAL A 366 11.57 -23.34 6.01
C VAL A 366 10.70 -24.31 5.24
N VAL A 367 11.34 -25.28 4.59
CA VAL A 367 10.66 -26.36 3.88
C VAL A 367 11.11 -27.68 4.48
N ALA A 368 10.18 -28.58 4.77
CA ALA A 368 10.47 -29.88 5.33
C ALA A 368 9.51 -30.96 4.83
N LEU A 369 9.99 -32.19 4.87
CA LEU A 369 9.20 -33.40 4.77
C LEU A 369 9.12 -34.00 6.18
N VAL A 370 7.93 -34.12 6.72
CA VAL A 370 7.65 -34.73 8.03
C VAL A 370 7.17 -36.14 7.80
N ALA A 371 7.86 -37.09 8.41
CA ALA A 371 7.53 -38.50 8.31
C ALA A 371 6.41 -38.91 9.29
N PRO A 372 5.74 -40.06 9.06
CA PRO A 372 4.64 -40.54 9.92
C PRO A 372 5.05 -40.85 11.37
N ASP A 373 6.35 -41.07 11.62
CA ASP A 373 6.91 -41.28 12.96
C ASP A 373 7.30 -39.96 13.66
N GLY A 374 7.05 -38.82 13.00
CA GLY A 374 7.38 -37.48 13.50
C GLY A 374 8.79 -36.99 13.17
N GLY A 375 9.59 -37.78 12.48
CA GLY A 375 10.92 -37.37 12.01
C GLY A 375 10.83 -36.29 10.93
N GLU A 376 11.78 -35.36 10.91
CA GLU A 376 11.74 -34.18 10.05
C GLU A 376 12.99 -34.11 9.15
N ILE A 377 12.76 -34.01 7.85
CA ILE A 377 13.80 -33.88 6.83
C ILE A 377 13.70 -32.46 6.26
N TYR A 378 14.69 -31.63 6.53
CA TYR A 378 14.69 -30.24 6.12
C TYR A 378 15.44 -30.02 4.82
N GLY A 379 14.92 -29.17 3.95
CA GLY A 379 15.70 -28.65 2.83
C GLY A 379 16.97 -27.97 3.31
N THR A 380 18.07 -28.09 2.57
CA THR A 380 19.41 -27.57 2.95
C THR A 380 19.44 -26.05 3.04
N SER A 381 18.57 -25.37 2.27
CA SER A 381 18.38 -23.92 2.31
C SER A 381 17.63 -23.43 3.55
N SER A 382 16.99 -24.32 4.28
CA SER A 382 16.22 -24.02 5.49
C SER A 382 17.16 -23.72 6.65
N LYS A 383 17.12 -22.48 7.15
CA LYS A 383 17.89 -22.03 8.32
C LYS A 383 17.18 -22.47 9.60
N VAL A 384 17.22 -23.73 9.91
CA VAL A 384 16.71 -24.29 11.15
C VAL A 384 17.88 -24.74 12.00
N ASP A 385 17.84 -24.43 13.28
CA ASP A 385 18.85 -24.94 14.23
C ASP A 385 18.54 -26.44 14.44
N LYS A 386 19.35 -27.27 13.85
CA LYS A 386 19.20 -28.73 13.91
C LYS A 386 19.65 -29.23 15.29
N THR A 387 18.92 -28.88 16.33
CA THR A 387 19.20 -29.31 17.72
C THR A 387 18.77 -30.76 18.00
N GLY A 388 18.23 -31.45 17.00
CA GLY A 388 17.80 -32.85 17.10
C GLY A 388 16.37 -33.06 17.63
N GLU A 389 15.72 -32.03 18.14
CA GLU A 389 14.31 -32.10 18.50
C GLU A 389 13.40 -31.68 17.34
N PRO A 390 12.28 -32.40 17.10
CA PRO A 390 11.34 -32.04 16.07
C PRO A 390 10.69 -30.69 16.38
N LEU A 391 10.77 -29.75 15.42
CA LEU A 391 10.30 -28.38 15.58
C LEU A 391 8.91 -28.16 14.98
N ILE A 392 8.59 -28.86 13.89
CA ILE A 392 7.34 -28.72 13.13
C ILE A 392 6.34 -29.76 13.62
N SER A 393 6.73 -31.04 13.65
CA SER A 393 5.83 -32.15 14.01
C SER A 393 5.31 -32.06 15.45
N SER A 394 6.09 -31.46 16.37
CA SER A 394 5.70 -31.20 17.75
C SER A 394 4.88 -29.91 17.93
N SER A 395 4.66 -29.13 16.87
CA SER A 395 3.97 -27.86 16.97
C SER A 395 2.44 -28.02 17.00
N GLU A 396 1.76 -27.11 17.72
CA GLU A 396 0.29 -27.08 17.80
C GLU A 396 -0.37 -26.91 16.43
N PHE A 397 0.23 -26.13 15.52
CA PHE A 397 -0.33 -25.90 14.20
C PHE A 397 -0.25 -27.14 13.31
N PHE A 398 0.80 -27.97 13.48
CA PHE A 398 0.93 -29.23 12.75
C PHE A 398 -0.06 -30.28 13.30
N THR A 399 -0.20 -30.36 14.62
CA THR A 399 -1.21 -31.24 15.26
C THR A 399 -2.61 -30.89 14.75
N LYS A 400 -2.97 -29.60 14.68
CA LYS A 400 -4.25 -29.16 14.12
C LYS A 400 -4.42 -29.52 12.64
N ALA A 401 -3.36 -29.50 11.86
CA ALA A 401 -3.39 -29.92 10.47
C ALA A 401 -3.69 -31.43 10.36
N LEU A 402 -3.05 -32.25 11.20
CA LEU A 402 -3.34 -33.69 11.29
C LEU A 402 -4.80 -33.97 11.72
N GLU A 403 -5.28 -33.28 12.75
CA GLU A 403 -6.63 -33.45 13.29
C GLU A 403 -7.72 -32.98 12.30
N SER A 404 -7.41 -32.06 11.40
CA SER A 404 -8.38 -31.55 10.41
C SER A 404 -8.83 -32.60 9.41
N GLY A 405 -8.01 -33.62 9.16
CA GLY A 405 -8.26 -34.65 8.14
C GLY A 405 -8.19 -34.13 6.69
N GLU A 406 -7.80 -32.86 6.48
CA GLU A 406 -7.64 -32.28 5.16
C GLU A 406 -6.31 -32.69 4.55
N LYS A 407 -6.32 -33.16 3.29
CA LYS A 407 -5.09 -33.58 2.59
C LYS A 407 -4.11 -32.42 2.34
N SER A 408 -4.58 -31.19 2.28
CA SER A 408 -3.71 -30.01 2.14
C SER A 408 -4.40 -28.77 2.65
N GLY A 409 -3.60 -27.81 3.13
CA GLY A 409 -4.17 -26.57 3.66
C GLY A 409 -3.11 -25.50 3.89
N SER A 410 -3.59 -24.32 4.28
CA SER A 410 -2.72 -23.21 4.65
C SER A 410 -3.33 -22.36 5.76
N THR A 411 -2.49 -21.89 6.68
CA THR A 411 -2.92 -21.03 7.79
C THR A 411 -1.78 -20.13 8.26
N MET A 412 -2.14 -18.99 8.87
CA MET A 412 -1.15 -18.10 9.47
C MET A 412 -0.83 -18.53 10.90
N VAL A 413 0.44 -18.83 11.15
CA VAL A 413 0.92 -19.32 12.43
C VAL A 413 2.03 -18.42 13.00
N ARG A 414 2.33 -18.59 14.29
CA ARG A 414 3.54 -18.02 14.89
C ARG A 414 4.59 -19.11 15.04
N PHE A 415 5.73 -18.94 14.38
CA PHE A 415 6.89 -19.81 14.51
C PHE A 415 8.12 -18.96 14.79
N ASN A 416 8.90 -19.32 15.82
CA ASN A 416 10.07 -18.56 16.30
C ASN A 416 9.78 -17.06 16.52
N GLY A 417 8.61 -16.76 17.13
CA GLY A 417 8.18 -15.40 17.46
C GLY A 417 7.71 -14.56 16.27
N LYS A 418 7.79 -15.07 15.04
CA LYS A 418 7.40 -14.38 13.81
C LYS A 418 6.10 -14.97 13.25
N LYS A 419 5.33 -14.13 12.54
CA LYS A 419 4.18 -14.59 11.76
C LYS A 419 4.67 -15.25 10.48
N ASN A 420 4.25 -16.49 10.27
CA ASN A 420 4.55 -17.28 9.08
C ASN A 420 3.25 -17.82 8.47
N LEU A 421 3.24 -17.96 7.17
CA LEU A 421 2.27 -18.75 6.46
C LEU A 421 2.73 -20.20 6.52
N PHE A 422 1.96 -21.05 7.17
CA PHE A 422 2.12 -22.49 7.20
C PHE A 422 1.28 -23.10 6.08
N ILE A 423 1.93 -23.88 5.22
CA ILE A 423 1.28 -24.61 4.12
C ILE A 423 1.69 -26.08 4.30
N TYR A 424 0.76 -26.98 4.10
CA TYR A 424 1.00 -28.40 4.18
C TYR A 424 0.26 -29.18 3.11
N ALA A 425 0.80 -30.31 2.73
CA ALA A 425 0.12 -31.34 1.95
C ALA A 425 0.57 -32.73 2.39
N PHE A 426 -0.39 -33.58 2.71
CA PHE A 426 -0.16 -34.96 3.09
C PHE A 426 -0.08 -35.85 1.86
N THR A 427 0.87 -36.79 1.91
CA THR A 427 0.98 -37.90 0.96
C THR A 427 0.02 -39.03 1.35
N ASP A 428 -0.14 -40.00 0.46
CA ASP A 428 -0.96 -41.20 0.74
C ASP A 428 -0.31 -42.13 1.80
N ASP A 429 0.96 -41.92 2.12
CA ASP A 429 1.72 -42.62 3.15
C ASP A 429 1.88 -41.84 4.45
N ASP A 430 1.00 -40.86 4.69
CA ASP A 430 0.97 -40.00 5.87
C ASP A 430 2.24 -39.12 6.09
N PHE A 431 3.08 -38.95 5.07
CA PHE A 431 4.08 -37.89 5.11
C PHE A 431 3.44 -36.55 4.88
N ALA A 432 4.02 -35.51 5.46
CA ALA A 432 3.60 -34.14 5.20
C ALA A 432 4.71 -33.33 4.56
N VAL A 433 4.49 -32.80 3.37
CA VAL A 433 5.33 -31.74 2.82
C VAL A 433 4.84 -30.43 3.41
N VAL A 434 5.72 -29.71 4.07
CA VAL A 434 5.40 -28.48 4.80
C VAL A 434 6.28 -27.33 4.39
N ALA A 435 5.70 -26.14 4.35
CA ALA A 435 6.43 -24.90 4.15
C ALA A 435 5.99 -23.85 5.19
N LEU A 436 6.96 -23.21 5.84
CA LEU A 436 6.78 -22.07 6.75
C LEU A 436 7.39 -20.84 6.10
N ILE A 437 6.56 -19.92 5.65
CA ILE A 437 6.96 -18.75 4.86
C ILE A 437 6.74 -17.49 5.69
N PRO A 438 7.80 -16.72 6.04
CA PRO A 438 7.63 -15.50 6.80
C PRO A 438 6.72 -14.50 6.09
N GLN A 439 5.76 -13.93 6.82
CA GLN A 439 4.84 -12.90 6.26
C GLN A 439 5.61 -11.74 5.62
N SER A 440 6.77 -11.38 6.17
CA SER A 440 7.65 -10.35 5.60
C SER A 440 8.14 -10.68 4.19
N THR A 441 8.34 -11.96 3.88
CA THR A 441 8.76 -12.43 2.55
C THR A 441 7.64 -12.27 1.53
N ILE A 442 6.42 -12.62 1.92
CA ILE A 442 5.23 -12.51 1.08
C ILE A 442 4.93 -11.04 0.74
N VAL A 443 4.94 -10.16 1.76
CA VAL A 443 4.63 -8.73 1.56
C VAL A 443 5.81 -7.93 1.01
N ALA A 444 7.01 -8.51 0.92
CA ALA A 444 8.18 -7.81 0.38
C ALA A 444 7.94 -7.32 -1.06
N GLN A 445 7.21 -8.07 -1.86
CA GLN A 445 6.83 -7.67 -3.22
C GLN A 445 5.88 -6.47 -3.24
N ALA A 446 5.01 -6.34 -2.23
CA ALA A 446 4.12 -5.19 -2.07
C ALA A 446 4.83 -3.92 -1.60
N ASN A 447 6.04 -4.02 -1.03
CA ASN A 447 6.80 -2.85 -0.57
C ASN A 447 7.13 -1.86 -1.69
N THR A 448 7.32 -2.33 -2.91
CA THR A 448 7.51 -1.45 -4.07
C THR A 448 6.31 -0.53 -4.27
N ILE A 449 5.09 -1.07 -4.18
CA ILE A 449 3.85 -0.29 -4.27
C ILE A 449 3.75 0.72 -3.12
N LYS A 450 4.13 0.31 -1.90
CA LYS A 450 4.17 1.18 -0.73
C LYS A 450 5.09 2.39 -0.94
N TYR A 451 6.32 2.17 -1.41
CA TYR A 451 7.28 3.27 -1.64
C TYR A 451 6.88 4.18 -2.79
N ILE A 452 6.32 3.63 -3.88
CA ILE A 452 5.77 4.41 -4.98
C ILE A 452 4.59 5.27 -4.49
N SER A 453 3.64 4.69 -3.77
CA SER A 453 2.50 5.41 -3.20
C SER A 453 2.95 6.52 -2.25
N LEU A 454 3.92 6.24 -1.36
CA LEU A 454 4.48 7.24 -0.45
C LEU A 454 5.17 8.38 -1.20
N GLY A 455 5.92 8.05 -2.27
CA GLY A 455 6.55 9.04 -3.15
C GLY A 455 5.53 9.94 -3.84
N LEU A 456 4.45 9.37 -4.39
CA LEU A 456 3.36 10.12 -5.02
C LEU A 456 2.65 11.03 -4.01
N ILE A 457 2.38 10.56 -2.80
CA ILE A 457 1.80 11.37 -1.72
C ILE A 457 2.70 12.55 -1.40
N PHE A 458 4.01 12.31 -1.25
CA PHE A 458 4.98 13.36 -0.96
C PHE A 458 5.07 14.41 -2.08
N VAL A 459 5.15 13.97 -3.34
CA VAL A 459 5.18 14.88 -4.51
C VAL A 459 3.88 15.69 -4.57
N SER A 460 2.72 15.06 -4.41
CA SER A 460 1.41 15.74 -4.41
C SER A 460 1.32 16.79 -3.31
N PHE A 461 1.83 16.49 -2.12
CA PHE A 461 1.89 17.42 -0.99
C PHE A 461 2.77 18.64 -1.29
N VAL A 462 3.97 18.42 -1.85
CA VAL A 462 4.88 19.50 -2.23
C VAL A 462 4.25 20.39 -3.32
N VAL A 463 3.66 19.78 -4.35
CA VAL A 463 2.98 20.50 -5.43
C VAL A 463 1.81 21.32 -4.88
N ALA A 464 0.99 20.76 -4.00
CA ALA A 464 -0.11 21.46 -3.37
C ALA A 464 0.36 22.69 -2.58
N ILE A 465 1.43 22.55 -1.79
CA ILE A 465 2.05 23.67 -1.05
C ILE A 465 2.52 24.78 -2.00
N LEU A 466 3.23 24.41 -3.07
CA LEU A 466 3.74 25.38 -4.04
C LEU A 466 2.59 26.13 -4.73
N ILE A 467 1.53 25.45 -5.11
CA ILE A 467 0.34 26.07 -5.68
C ILE A 467 -0.31 27.03 -4.69
N VAL A 468 -0.48 26.62 -3.43
CA VAL A 468 -1.03 27.48 -2.37
C VAL A 468 -0.18 28.72 -2.15
N ILE A 469 1.15 28.59 -2.07
CA ILE A 469 2.06 29.73 -1.89
C ILE A 469 1.96 30.68 -3.08
N PHE A 470 1.96 30.15 -4.31
CA PHE A 470 1.86 30.92 -5.54
C PHE A 470 0.53 31.69 -5.62
N LEU A 471 -0.60 31.00 -5.44
CA LEU A 471 -1.92 31.60 -5.48
C LEU A 471 -2.15 32.61 -4.34
N ALA A 472 -1.79 32.23 -3.10
CA ALA A 472 -1.93 33.12 -1.96
C ALA A 472 -1.03 34.36 -2.07
N GLY A 473 0.14 34.22 -2.69
CA GLY A 473 1.04 35.33 -2.98
C GLY A 473 0.44 36.30 -3.99
N ASN A 474 -0.02 35.79 -5.13
CA ASN A 474 -0.60 36.59 -6.20
C ASN A 474 -1.90 37.27 -5.77
N ILE A 475 -2.85 36.54 -5.21
CA ILE A 475 -4.13 37.09 -4.71
C ILE A 475 -3.87 38.11 -3.60
N GLY A 476 -3.00 37.78 -2.63
CA GLY A 476 -2.71 38.66 -1.52
C GLY A 476 -1.96 39.93 -1.93
N SER A 477 -1.11 39.91 -2.95
CA SER A 477 -0.42 41.08 -3.47
C SER A 477 -1.34 41.99 -4.26
N ALA A 478 -2.16 41.42 -5.14
CA ALA A 478 -3.15 42.14 -5.94
C ALA A 478 -4.16 42.86 -5.04
N THR A 479 -4.75 42.14 -4.08
CA THR A 479 -5.72 42.71 -3.13
C THR A 479 -5.11 43.85 -2.31
N ARG A 480 -3.88 43.66 -1.77
CA ARG A 480 -3.20 44.71 -1.00
C ARG A 480 -2.89 45.95 -1.82
N LYS A 481 -2.50 45.80 -3.09
CA LYS A 481 -2.29 46.93 -3.99
C LYS A 481 -3.57 47.72 -4.17
N ILE A 482 -4.69 47.07 -4.48
CA ILE A 482 -5.96 47.70 -4.69
C ILE A 482 -6.45 48.45 -3.41
N VAL A 483 -6.37 47.75 -2.25
CA VAL A 483 -6.76 48.37 -0.96
C VAL A 483 -5.91 49.58 -0.66
N LYS A 484 -4.58 49.53 -0.81
CA LYS A 484 -3.68 50.66 -0.56
C LYS A 484 -4.03 51.86 -1.47
N HIS A 485 -4.29 51.66 -2.75
CA HIS A 485 -4.65 52.75 -3.66
C HIS A 485 -6.02 53.33 -3.32
N LEU A 486 -6.97 52.51 -2.87
CA LEU A 486 -8.27 53.00 -2.38
C LEU A 486 -8.15 53.83 -1.11
N GLU A 487 -7.29 53.41 -0.16
CA GLU A 487 -6.95 54.19 1.06
C GLU A 487 -6.29 55.52 0.71
N THR A 488 -5.37 55.55 -0.25
CA THR A 488 -4.73 56.77 -0.75
C THR A 488 -5.76 57.68 -1.41
N ALA A 489 -6.66 57.14 -2.25
CA ALA A 489 -7.73 57.93 -2.86
C ALA A 489 -8.72 58.46 -1.82
N ALA A 490 -9.04 57.68 -0.78
CA ALA A 490 -9.89 58.10 0.34
C ALA A 490 -9.25 59.21 1.19
N SER A 491 -7.93 59.31 1.25
CA SER A 491 -7.21 60.42 1.91
C SER A 491 -7.15 61.70 1.07
N GLY A 492 -7.73 61.69 -0.14
CA GLY A 492 -7.84 62.87 -1.02
C GLY A 492 -6.81 62.92 -2.16
N ASP A 493 -5.87 61.98 -2.25
CA ASP A 493 -4.91 61.89 -3.36
C ASP A 493 -5.53 61.06 -4.53
N LEU A 494 -6.09 61.76 -5.48
CA LEU A 494 -6.72 61.20 -6.69
C LEU A 494 -5.74 61.20 -7.89
N THR A 495 -4.42 61.40 -7.67
CA THR A 495 -3.44 61.40 -8.75
C THR A 495 -2.88 60.02 -9.05
N MET A 496 -3.03 59.09 -8.11
CA MET A 496 -2.52 57.72 -8.19
C MET A 496 -3.40 56.84 -9.06
N ALA A 497 -2.80 56.01 -9.91
CA ALA A 497 -3.49 54.98 -10.70
C ALA A 497 -2.93 53.62 -10.36
N ILE A 498 -3.80 52.61 -10.26
CA ILE A 498 -3.40 51.23 -10.08
C ILE A 498 -2.83 50.74 -11.40
N ASP A 499 -1.59 50.24 -11.39
CA ASP A 499 -0.97 49.63 -12.56
C ASP A 499 -1.70 48.30 -12.91
N VAL A 500 -2.22 48.24 -14.14
CA VAL A 500 -3.06 47.15 -14.65
C VAL A 500 -2.21 46.25 -15.54
N ASN A 501 -1.35 45.43 -14.94
CA ASN A 501 -0.54 44.43 -15.66
C ASN A 501 -1.16 43.04 -15.51
N GLY A 502 -2.22 42.72 -16.24
CA GLY A 502 -2.87 41.40 -16.22
C GLY A 502 -4.10 41.34 -17.12
N LYS A 503 -4.65 40.16 -17.26
CA LYS A 503 -5.92 39.88 -17.98
C LYS A 503 -6.93 39.15 -17.09
N ASP A 504 -6.65 39.10 -15.78
CA ASP A 504 -7.45 38.43 -14.76
C ASP A 504 -8.51 39.36 -14.14
N GLU A 505 -9.29 38.85 -13.22
CA GLU A 505 -10.34 39.57 -12.49
C GLU A 505 -9.77 40.75 -11.68
N PHE A 506 -8.52 40.65 -11.20
CA PHE A 506 -7.87 41.73 -10.48
C PHE A 506 -7.48 42.90 -11.41
N ALA A 507 -7.12 42.61 -12.65
CA ALA A 507 -6.91 43.62 -13.66
C ALA A 507 -8.22 44.35 -14.01
N SER A 508 -9.32 43.62 -14.13
CA SER A 508 -10.65 44.20 -14.35
C SER A 508 -11.09 45.07 -13.16
N LEU A 509 -10.87 44.59 -11.93
CA LEU A 509 -11.15 45.36 -10.70
C LEU A 509 -10.29 46.63 -10.62
N ALA A 510 -9.01 46.54 -10.92
CA ALA A 510 -8.11 47.69 -10.95
C ALA A 510 -8.54 48.74 -11.98
N LYS A 511 -8.95 48.31 -13.18
CA LYS A 511 -9.51 49.20 -14.24
C LYS A 511 -10.77 49.91 -13.77
N SER A 512 -11.68 49.17 -13.14
CA SER A 512 -12.92 49.73 -12.60
C SER A 512 -12.68 50.74 -11.49
N THR A 513 -11.72 50.44 -10.60
CA THR A 513 -11.27 51.33 -9.52
C THR A 513 -10.64 52.60 -10.09
N ASN A 514 -9.74 52.51 -11.10
CA ASN A 514 -9.17 53.68 -11.77
C ASN A 514 -10.27 54.54 -12.44
N GLY A 515 -11.27 53.91 -13.05
CA GLY A 515 -12.43 54.60 -13.61
C GLY A 515 -13.23 55.36 -12.56
N MET A 516 -13.45 54.77 -11.38
CA MET A 516 -14.11 55.43 -10.26
C MET A 516 -13.31 56.65 -9.77
N ILE A 517 -12.00 56.50 -9.53
CA ILE A 517 -11.12 57.57 -9.10
C ILE A 517 -11.15 58.72 -10.13
N GLY A 518 -11.07 58.39 -11.43
CA GLY A 518 -11.17 59.39 -12.50
C GLY A 518 -12.52 60.11 -12.54
N ASN A 519 -13.61 59.45 -12.21
CA ASN A 519 -14.92 60.07 -12.12
C ASN A 519 -15.04 61.01 -10.91
N VAL A 520 -14.51 60.59 -9.74
CA VAL A 520 -14.45 61.43 -8.54
C VAL A 520 -13.59 62.67 -8.78
N LYS A 521 -12.41 62.51 -9.41
CA LYS A 521 -11.55 63.67 -9.79
C LYS A 521 -12.30 64.64 -10.66
N ARG A 522 -12.96 64.17 -11.74
CA ARG A 522 -13.77 65.06 -12.59
C ARG A 522 -14.89 65.76 -11.85
N LEU A 523 -15.49 65.12 -10.86
CA LEU A 523 -16.51 65.74 -10.03
C LEU A 523 -15.94 66.87 -9.21
N ILE A 524 -14.76 66.65 -8.58
CA ILE A 524 -14.07 67.69 -7.79
C ILE A 524 -13.66 68.85 -8.70
N ASP A 525 -13.07 68.58 -9.88
CA ASP A 525 -12.72 69.62 -10.86
C ASP A 525 -13.91 70.49 -11.26
N LYS A 526 -15.08 69.81 -11.51
CA LYS A 526 -16.35 70.52 -11.81
C LYS A 526 -16.82 71.34 -10.64
N THR A 527 -16.65 70.84 -9.40
CA THR A 527 -17.05 71.58 -8.18
C THR A 527 -16.18 72.81 -7.99
N GLN A 528 -14.85 72.69 -8.25
CA GLN A 528 -13.95 73.85 -8.19
C GLN A 528 -14.28 74.92 -9.22
N ILE A 529 -14.59 74.50 -10.49
CA ILE A 529 -15.05 75.42 -11.53
C ILE A 529 -16.35 76.10 -11.13
N LEU A 530 -17.27 75.33 -10.52
CA LEU A 530 -18.56 75.88 -10.06
C LEU A 530 -18.36 76.83 -8.89
N SER A 531 -17.47 76.50 -7.92
CA SER A 531 -17.09 77.37 -6.79
C SER A 531 -16.54 78.70 -7.30
N LYS A 532 -15.60 78.61 -8.29
CA LYS A 532 -15.03 79.84 -8.89
C LYS A 532 -16.10 80.68 -9.57
N LYS A 533 -17.09 80.09 -10.27
CA LYS A 533 -18.23 80.81 -10.87
C LYS A 533 -19.10 81.45 -9.82
N VAL A 534 -19.24 80.79 -8.65
CA VAL A 534 -20.00 81.38 -7.52
C VAL A 534 -19.22 82.59 -6.95
N ASP A 535 -17.87 82.48 -6.80
CA ASP A 535 -17.00 83.59 -6.37
C ASP A 535 -17.09 84.77 -7.36
N ASP A 536 -17.00 84.53 -8.66
CA ASP A 536 -17.14 85.55 -9.71
C ASP A 536 -18.56 86.19 -9.66
N SER A 537 -19.59 85.36 -9.33
CA SER A 537 -20.96 85.87 -9.16
C SER A 537 -21.09 86.73 -7.91
N ILE A 538 -20.45 86.34 -6.79
CA ILE A 538 -20.42 87.12 -5.55
C ILE A 538 -19.69 88.48 -5.79
N GLU A 539 -18.60 88.45 -6.54
CA GLU A 539 -17.90 89.67 -6.91
C GLU A 539 -18.84 90.61 -7.74
N THR A 540 -19.49 90.01 -8.74
CA THR A 540 -20.49 90.77 -9.54
C THR A 540 -21.64 91.34 -8.69
N VAL A 541 -22.16 90.50 -7.77
CA VAL A 541 -23.23 90.97 -6.84
C VAL A 541 -22.66 92.06 -5.91
N THR A 542 -21.40 91.97 -5.48
CA THR A 542 -20.80 92.99 -4.63
C THR A 542 -20.56 94.30 -5.38
N ILE A 543 -20.18 94.24 -6.65
CA ILE A 543 -20.10 95.43 -7.54
C ILE A 543 -21.46 96.03 -7.73
N ASN A 544 -22.45 95.18 -8.06
CA ASN A 544 -23.82 95.65 -8.26
C ASN A 544 -24.43 96.22 -6.97
N ALA A 545 -24.13 95.64 -5.80
CA ALA A 545 -24.53 96.17 -4.49
C ALA A 545 -23.91 97.56 -4.21
N LYS A 546 -22.61 97.73 -4.59
CA LYS A 546 -21.93 99.07 -4.48
C LYS A 546 -22.54 100.11 -5.44
N GLU A 547 -22.86 99.67 -6.67
CA GLU A 547 -23.56 100.51 -7.62
C GLU A 547 -24.99 100.89 -7.10
N LEU A 548 -25.70 99.89 -6.51
CA LEU A 548 -26.96 100.08 -5.88
C LEU A 548 -26.85 101.04 -4.68
N LEU A 549 -25.84 100.89 -3.84
CA LEU A 549 -25.57 101.83 -2.75
C LEU A 549 -25.20 103.22 -3.27
N SER A 550 -24.52 103.34 -4.38
CA SER A 550 -24.24 104.60 -5.07
C SER A 550 -25.52 105.15 -5.64
N GLY A 551 -26.33 104.27 -6.29
CA GLY A 551 -27.66 104.68 -6.81
C GLY A 551 -28.66 104.96 -5.70
N THR A 552 -28.56 104.32 -4.52
CA THR A 552 -29.45 104.62 -3.37
C THR A 552 -29.13 105.97 -2.75
N LYS A 553 -27.92 106.47 -2.88
CA LYS A 553 -27.55 107.84 -2.52
C LYS A 553 -28.18 108.86 -3.49
N GLU A 554 -28.41 108.45 -4.76
CA GLU A 554 -29.22 109.24 -5.74
C GLU A 554 -30.73 108.99 -5.56
N ILE A 555 -31.10 107.90 -4.89
CA ILE A 555 -32.50 107.49 -4.63
C ILE A 555 -32.98 107.85 -3.21
N THR A 556 -32.33 108.72 -2.47
CA THR A 556 -32.95 109.37 -1.31
C THR A 556 -34.16 110.23 -1.75
N MET A 557 -34.36 110.34 -3.08
CA MET A 557 -35.53 111.01 -3.70
C MET A 557 -36.53 110.02 -4.35
N ALA A 558 -36.28 108.75 -4.25
CA ALA A 558 -37.25 107.80 -4.83
C ALA A 558 -37.53 106.65 -3.83
N ILE A 559 -38.18 107.07 -2.66
CA ILE A 559 -38.59 106.10 -1.58
C ILE A 559 -39.61 105.07 -2.10
N GLU A 560 -40.34 105.37 -3.19
CA GLU A 560 -41.27 104.45 -3.79
C GLU A 560 -40.59 103.32 -4.59
N GLU A 561 -39.31 103.46 -4.99
CA GLU A 561 -38.63 102.43 -5.73
C GLU A 561 -37.95 101.39 -4.80
N ILE A 562 -37.75 101.76 -3.52
CA ILE A 562 -37.20 100.85 -2.49
C ILE A 562 -38.20 99.77 -2.10
N GLU A 563 -39.50 100.06 -2.12
CA GLU A 563 -40.51 99.05 -1.79
C GLU A 563 -40.54 97.91 -2.86
N HIS A 564 -40.29 98.27 -4.10
CA HIS A 564 -40.12 97.28 -5.16
C HIS A 564 -38.84 96.47 -5.08
N GLY A 565 -37.74 97.09 -4.62
CA GLY A 565 -36.47 96.39 -4.48
C GLY A 565 -36.43 95.35 -3.34
N VAL A 566 -37.21 95.60 -2.28
CA VAL A 566 -37.34 94.67 -1.15
C VAL A 566 -38.17 93.41 -1.52
N VAL A 567 -39.22 93.62 -2.34
CA VAL A 567 -40.01 92.49 -2.86
C VAL A 567 -39.18 91.64 -3.79
N GLN A 568 -38.36 92.26 -4.65
CA GLN A 568 -37.49 91.55 -5.56
C GLN A 568 -36.40 90.78 -4.79
N GLN A 569 -35.86 91.37 -3.66
CA GLN A 569 -34.82 90.74 -2.85
C GLN A 569 -35.38 89.53 -2.04
N ALA A 570 -36.64 89.53 -1.66
CA ALA A 570 -37.34 88.43 -1.03
C ALA A 570 -37.50 87.23 -2.03
N GLU A 571 -37.88 87.53 -3.29
CA GLU A 571 -38.04 86.53 -4.35
C GLU A 571 -36.67 85.89 -4.72
N ASP A 572 -35.61 86.68 -4.79
CA ASP A 572 -34.25 86.15 -5.05
C ASP A 572 -33.76 85.28 -3.91
N SER A 573 -34.12 85.55 -2.66
CA SER A 573 -33.78 84.72 -1.48
C SER A 573 -34.58 83.43 -1.47
N GLU A 574 -35.88 83.48 -1.88
CA GLU A 574 -36.70 82.27 -2.02
C GLU A 574 -36.20 81.36 -3.15
N GLU A 575 -35.73 81.94 -4.25
CA GLU A 575 -35.11 81.18 -5.35
C GLU A 575 -33.76 80.61 -4.94
N CYS A 576 -32.94 81.30 -4.10
CA CYS A 576 -31.69 80.81 -3.54
C CYS A 576 -31.92 79.65 -2.58
N LEU A 577 -32.94 79.67 -1.74
CA LEU A 577 -33.35 78.56 -0.88
C LEU A 577 -33.79 77.33 -1.72
N ARG A 578 -34.50 77.54 -2.82
CA ARG A 578 -34.89 76.47 -3.71
C ARG A 578 -33.69 75.79 -4.43
N GLN A 579 -32.67 76.61 -4.75
CA GLN A 579 -31.39 76.04 -5.32
C GLN A 579 -30.57 75.27 -4.29
N MET A 580 -30.58 75.69 -3.00
CA MET A 580 -29.98 74.95 -1.91
C MET A 580 -30.62 73.59 -1.61
N ASP A 581 -31.96 73.53 -1.71
CA ASP A 581 -32.69 72.25 -1.59
C ASP A 581 -32.34 71.27 -2.72
N ASN A 582 -32.22 71.78 -3.96
CA ASN A 582 -31.74 70.96 -5.08
C ASN A 582 -30.28 70.49 -4.94
N LEU A 583 -29.43 71.30 -4.31
CA LEU A 583 -28.02 70.88 -4.02
C LEU A 583 -28.00 69.83 -2.93
N SER A 584 -28.82 69.92 -1.89
CA SER A 584 -28.93 68.91 -0.82
C SER A 584 -29.42 67.56 -1.36
N GLU A 585 -30.38 67.58 -2.31
CA GLU A 585 -30.88 66.39 -2.98
C GLU A 585 -29.75 65.70 -3.79
N LYS A 586 -28.92 66.45 -4.51
CA LYS A 586 -27.77 65.91 -5.25
C LYS A 586 -26.69 65.34 -4.35
N ILE A 587 -26.47 65.94 -3.18
CA ILE A 587 -25.52 65.41 -2.18
C ILE A 587 -26.03 64.10 -1.60
N ASN A 588 -27.34 63.96 -1.35
CA ASN A 588 -27.93 62.69 -0.91
C ASN A 588 -27.77 61.58 -1.95
N ILE A 589 -27.99 61.88 -3.23
CA ILE A 589 -27.79 60.92 -4.33
C ILE A 589 -26.31 60.45 -4.41
N VAL A 590 -25.34 61.36 -4.18
CA VAL A 590 -23.89 61.00 -4.14
C VAL A 590 -23.58 60.13 -2.93
N SER A 591 -24.19 60.39 -1.78
CA SER A 591 -24.04 59.57 -0.56
C SER A 591 -24.61 58.16 -0.75
N GLU A 592 -25.78 58.04 -1.35
CA GLU A 592 -26.45 56.75 -1.60
C GLU A 592 -25.67 55.91 -2.63
N ASN A 593 -25.11 56.54 -3.67
CA ASN A 593 -24.24 55.87 -4.62
C ASN A 593 -22.91 55.43 -3.99
N SER A 594 -22.35 56.17 -3.04
CA SER A 594 -21.14 55.80 -2.28
C SER A 594 -21.40 54.59 -1.36
N GLU A 595 -22.60 54.51 -0.75
CA GLU A 595 -23.01 53.35 0.05
C GLU A 595 -23.23 52.10 -0.82
N HIS A 596 -23.75 52.27 -2.03
CA HIS A 596 -23.93 51.20 -2.99
C HIS A 596 -22.58 50.63 -3.51
N ILE A 597 -21.60 51.52 -3.68
CA ILE A 597 -20.22 51.14 -4.09
C ILE A 597 -19.49 50.42 -2.94
N ALA A 598 -19.68 50.86 -1.70
CA ALA A 598 -19.14 50.16 -0.53
C ALA A 598 -19.68 48.71 -0.38
N LYS A 599 -20.96 48.49 -0.73
CA LYS A 599 -21.60 47.16 -0.73
C LYS A 599 -21.18 46.26 -1.90
N ILE A 600 -20.57 46.81 -2.93
CA ILE A 600 -20.01 46.04 -4.06
C ILE A 600 -18.52 45.71 -3.82
N ALA A 601 -17.85 46.44 -2.90
CA ALA A 601 -16.44 46.27 -2.55
C ALA A 601 -16.21 45.28 -1.38
N ASP A 602 -17.25 44.92 -0.59
CA ASP A 602 -17.32 43.80 0.36
C ASP A 602 -17.76 42.50 -0.36
#